data_91435c6c8d101efd28a0a2aac770a5d3
#
_entry.id   91435c6c8d101efd28a0a2aac770a5d3
#
_cell.length_a   1.000
_cell.length_b   1.000
_cell.length_c   1.000
_cell.angle_alpha   90.00
_cell.angle_beta   90.00
_cell.angle_gamma   90.00
#
_symmetry.space_group_name_H-M   'P 1'
#
loop_
_entity.id
_entity.type
_entity.pdbx_description
1 polymer ?
#
loop_
_entity_poly.entity_id
_entity_poly.type
_entity_poly.pdbx_seq_one_letter_code
_entity_poly.pdbx_strand_id
1 'polypeptide(L)'
;MEKNKNLLLGAKAVIFDMDGTLIDSIGVWNQVDQALMEAMGGPAEDEMAVGRRRDSFLAAHGDDENPYLSYCLALARYCSCRWRGEEVFRKRYEISRDFLIHRVDYKDGAPEVIKRLHSLGKTLVIVTTTKRANMDIYRSLNDNIRKKAPLDRYFTAIYTREDVSSIKPSPEVHEKLMADLGLTKEDCFIFEDSLAGVEAAKAAGIPVGVIYDRYSEGDREKLRDMGDFRYDSWQDVLETLP
;
A
#
# COMPACT_ATOMS: atom_id res chain seq x y z
N MET A 1 3.28 -22.73 13.83
CA MET A 1 4.62 -22.12 13.62
C MET A 1 5.46 -22.90 12.61
N GLU A 2 5.69 -24.20 12.73
CA GLU A 2 6.52 -24.97 11.77
C GLU A 2 5.99 -24.98 10.33
N LYS A 3 4.67 -25.11 10.12
CA LYS A 3 4.06 -25.08 8.78
C LYS A 3 4.23 -23.73 8.08
N ASN A 4 4.21 -22.63 8.84
CA ASN A 4 4.40 -21.25 8.36
C ASN A 4 5.82 -21.06 7.81
N LYS A 5 6.80 -21.52 8.59
CA LYS A 5 8.21 -21.44 8.25
C LYS A 5 8.51 -22.19 6.93
N ASN A 6 7.85 -23.31 6.72
CA ASN A 6 8.09 -24.15 5.54
C ASN A 6 7.56 -23.51 4.24
N LEU A 7 6.40 -22.83 4.22
CA LEU A 7 5.86 -22.20 3.00
C LEU A 7 6.65 -20.96 2.59
N LEU A 8 6.92 -20.05 3.50
CA LEU A 8 7.72 -18.85 3.22
C LEU A 8 9.15 -19.21 2.77
N LEU A 9 9.81 -20.12 3.51
CA LEU A 9 11.17 -20.53 3.17
C LEU A 9 11.23 -21.43 1.91
N GLY A 10 10.17 -22.17 1.62
CA GLY A 10 10.05 -22.99 0.40
C GLY A 10 9.78 -22.17 -0.86
N ALA A 11 9.15 -20.99 -0.73
CA ALA A 11 8.86 -20.16 -1.87
C ALA A 11 10.12 -19.68 -2.59
N LYS A 12 10.12 -19.66 -3.92
CA LYS A 12 11.18 -19.04 -4.74
C LYS A 12 11.01 -17.53 -4.82
N ALA A 13 9.75 -17.06 -4.88
CA ALA A 13 9.42 -15.65 -4.94
C ALA A 13 8.57 -15.25 -3.74
N VAL A 14 8.90 -14.08 -3.16
CA VAL A 14 8.10 -13.42 -2.12
C VAL A 14 7.56 -12.12 -2.70
N ILE A 15 6.25 -12.02 -2.68
CA ILE A 15 5.49 -10.93 -3.25
C ILE A 15 4.99 -10.07 -2.10
N PHE A 16 5.13 -8.76 -2.22
CA PHE A 16 4.70 -7.80 -1.21
C PHE A 16 3.69 -6.83 -1.80
N ASP A 17 2.61 -6.59 -1.10
CA ASP A 17 1.93 -5.33 -1.27
C ASP A 17 2.80 -4.17 -0.75
N MET A 18 2.49 -2.94 -1.15
CA MET A 18 3.29 -1.78 -0.79
C MET A 18 2.66 -0.98 0.36
N ASP A 19 1.47 -0.43 0.11
CA ASP A 19 0.83 0.56 0.99
C ASP A 19 0.08 -0.13 2.14
N GLY A 20 0.49 0.10 3.39
CA GLY A 20 -0.05 -0.61 4.57
C GLY A 20 0.66 -1.92 4.86
N THR A 21 1.33 -2.51 3.89
CA THR A 21 2.16 -3.72 4.07
C THR A 21 3.62 -3.35 4.31
N LEU A 22 4.35 -2.90 3.29
CA LEU A 22 5.78 -2.54 3.43
C LEU A 22 5.98 -1.15 4.03
N ILE A 23 5.13 -0.19 3.67
CA ILE A 23 5.25 1.22 4.07
C ILE A 23 4.01 1.69 4.84
N ASP A 24 4.22 2.61 5.79
CA ASP A 24 3.14 3.29 6.52
C ASP A 24 2.67 4.51 5.70
N SER A 25 1.82 4.25 4.72
CA SER A 25 1.37 5.26 3.73
C SER A 25 -0.14 5.50 3.73
N ILE A 26 -0.95 4.60 4.30
CA ILE A 26 -2.42 4.73 4.24
C ILE A 26 -2.89 6.00 4.96
N GLY A 27 -2.36 6.27 6.15
CA GLY A 27 -2.66 7.48 6.93
C GLY A 27 -2.13 8.76 6.32
N VAL A 28 -1.16 8.69 5.43
CA VAL A 28 -0.56 9.87 4.78
C VAL A 28 -1.60 10.71 4.05
N TRP A 29 -2.58 10.09 3.41
CA TRP A 29 -3.64 10.83 2.72
C TRP A 29 -4.55 11.62 3.66
N ASN A 30 -4.74 11.14 4.89
CA ASN A 30 -5.48 11.87 5.91
C ASN A 30 -4.69 13.10 6.38
N GLN A 31 -3.38 12.92 6.58
CA GLN A 31 -2.47 14.01 6.96
C GLN A 31 -2.31 15.05 5.84
N VAL A 32 -2.29 14.61 4.57
CA VAL A 32 -2.30 15.50 3.40
C VAL A 32 -3.56 16.38 3.42
N ASP A 33 -4.72 15.79 3.67
CA ASP A 33 -5.97 16.53 3.72
C ASP A 33 -6.06 17.45 4.95
N GLN A 34 -5.52 17.05 6.11
CA GLN A 34 -5.36 17.94 7.27
C GLN A 34 -4.47 19.15 6.93
N ALA A 35 -3.30 18.92 6.35
CA ALA A 35 -2.39 20.01 5.96
C ALA A 35 -3.01 20.91 4.88
N LEU A 36 -3.82 20.37 4.00
CA LEU A 36 -4.58 21.14 3.02
C LEU A 36 -5.65 22.02 3.69
N MET A 37 -6.39 21.45 4.66
CA MET A 37 -7.38 22.21 5.44
C MET A 37 -6.73 23.35 6.22
N GLU A 38 -5.59 23.09 6.87
CA GLU A 38 -4.79 24.11 7.55
C GLU A 38 -4.36 25.23 6.58
N ALA A 39 -3.83 24.87 5.41
CA ALA A 39 -3.43 25.84 4.37
C ALA A 39 -4.59 26.71 3.86
N MET A 40 -5.82 26.20 3.93
CA MET A 40 -7.05 26.93 3.58
C MET A 40 -7.62 27.75 4.75
N GLY A 41 -7.03 27.70 5.95
CA GLY A 41 -7.57 28.33 7.16
C GLY A 41 -8.80 27.63 7.73
N GLY A 42 -8.99 26.36 7.41
CA GLY A 42 -10.09 25.52 7.89
C GLY A 42 -9.92 25.07 9.35
N PRO A 43 -10.93 24.39 9.91
CA PRO A 43 -10.88 23.90 11.28
C PRO A 43 -9.83 22.77 11.42
N ALA A 44 -9.19 22.73 12.59
CA ALA A 44 -8.37 21.58 12.95
C ALA A 44 -9.27 20.38 13.27
N GLU A 45 -8.97 19.23 12.67
CA GLU A 45 -9.73 18.00 12.87
C GLU A 45 -8.82 16.81 13.09
N ASP A 46 -9.38 15.78 13.71
CA ASP A 46 -8.72 14.49 13.89
C ASP A 46 -8.46 13.80 12.53
N GLU A 47 -7.30 13.17 12.41
CA GLU A 47 -6.85 12.50 11.19
C GLU A 47 -7.89 11.49 10.66
N MET A 48 -8.46 10.68 11.55
CA MET A 48 -9.44 9.66 11.18
C MET A 48 -10.79 10.29 10.76
N ALA A 49 -11.16 11.45 11.34
CA ALA A 49 -12.36 12.19 10.94
C ALA A 49 -12.21 12.74 9.51
N VAL A 50 -11.04 13.28 9.19
CA VAL A 50 -10.71 13.79 7.85
C VAL A 50 -10.76 12.64 6.83
N GLY A 51 -10.16 11.49 7.16
CA GLY A 51 -10.20 10.30 6.31
C GLY A 51 -11.63 9.83 6.04
N ARG A 52 -12.44 9.64 7.09
CA ARG A 52 -13.84 9.24 6.95
C ARG A 52 -14.66 10.21 6.08
N ARG A 53 -14.43 11.51 6.21
CA ARG A 53 -15.09 12.52 5.35
C ARG A 53 -14.72 12.32 3.89
N ARG A 54 -13.44 12.17 3.58
CA ARG A 54 -12.96 11.93 2.21
C ARG A 54 -13.58 10.67 1.63
N ASP A 55 -13.49 9.56 2.35
CA ASP A 55 -13.93 8.26 1.86
C ASP A 55 -15.45 8.23 1.65
N SER A 56 -16.22 8.81 2.57
CA SER A 56 -17.68 8.98 2.40
C SER A 56 -18.03 9.86 1.20
N PHE A 57 -17.27 10.94 0.98
CA PHE A 57 -17.49 11.81 -0.18
C PHE A 57 -17.20 11.07 -1.49
N LEU A 58 -16.05 10.40 -1.58
CA LEU A 58 -15.64 9.67 -2.79
C LEU A 58 -16.58 8.51 -3.10
N ALA A 59 -17.08 7.82 -2.08
CA ALA A 59 -18.08 6.74 -2.26
C ALA A 59 -19.41 7.29 -2.84
N ALA A 60 -19.82 8.50 -2.44
CA ALA A 60 -21.05 9.14 -2.94
C ALA A 60 -20.90 9.79 -4.32
N HIS A 61 -19.68 10.07 -4.77
CA HIS A 61 -19.37 10.81 -6.00
C HIS A 61 -18.43 10.03 -6.93
N GLY A 62 -18.45 8.69 -6.85
CA GLY A 62 -17.59 7.83 -7.66
C GLY A 62 -17.82 7.94 -9.17
N ASP A 63 -19.03 8.34 -9.57
CA ASP A 63 -19.41 8.53 -10.98
C ASP A 63 -19.07 9.92 -11.55
N ASP A 64 -18.55 10.83 -10.73
CA ASP A 64 -18.08 12.14 -11.19
C ASP A 64 -16.93 11.96 -12.20
N GLU A 65 -16.82 12.83 -13.20
CA GLU A 65 -15.71 12.82 -14.16
C GLU A 65 -14.34 12.91 -13.45
N ASN A 66 -14.26 13.67 -12.35
CA ASN A 66 -13.08 13.76 -11.49
C ASN A 66 -13.50 13.84 -10.01
N PRO A 67 -13.71 12.70 -9.32
CA PRO A 67 -14.18 12.67 -7.94
C PRO A 67 -13.29 13.44 -6.95
N TYR A 68 -11.97 13.43 -7.19
CA TYR A 68 -11.03 14.17 -6.33
C TYR A 68 -11.10 15.69 -6.52
N LEU A 69 -11.40 16.19 -7.72
CA LEU A 69 -11.65 17.61 -7.93
C LEU A 69 -12.95 18.02 -7.25
N SER A 70 -14.00 17.21 -7.37
CA SER A 70 -15.27 17.41 -6.67
C SER A 70 -15.08 17.44 -5.15
N TYR A 71 -14.26 16.53 -4.62
CA TYR A 71 -13.87 16.53 -3.20
C TYR A 71 -13.13 17.82 -2.79
N CYS A 72 -12.16 18.27 -3.59
CA CYS A 72 -11.45 19.51 -3.34
C CYS A 72 -12.38 20.75 -3.31
N LEU A 73 -13.37 20.80 -4.20
CA LEU A 73 -14.41 21.82 -4.21
C LEU A 73 -15.27 21.77 -2.94
N ALA A 74 -15.66 20.60 -2.50
CA ALA A 74 -16.44 20.41 -1.27
C ALA A 74 -15.61 20.81 -0.04
N LEU A 75 -14.34 20.44 0.00
CA LEU A 75 -13.42 20.76 1.09
C LEU A 75 -13.16 22.29 1.18
N ALA A 76 -13.02 22.99 0.04
CA ALA A 76 -12.91 24.43 0.00
C ALA A 76 -14.13 25.12 0.62
N ARG A 77 -15.34 24.65 0.29
CA ARG A 77 -16.59 25.16 0.88
C ARG A 77 -16.65 24.90 2.38
N TYR A 78 -16.28 23.69 2.81
CA TYR A 78 -16.22 23.32 4.21
C TYR A 78 -15.28 24.24 5.02
N CYS A 79 -14.11 24.53 4.48
CA CYS A 79 -13.12 25.44 5.08
C CYS A 79 -13.47 26.95 4.89
N SER A 80 -14.60 27.28 4.25
CA SER A 80 -14.95 28.65 3.87
C SER A 80 -13.83 29.36 3.06
N CYS A 81 -13.05 28.57 2.32
CA CYS A 81 -11.94 29.04 1.52
C CYS A 81 -12.42 29.61 0.17
N ARG A 82 -11.77 30.71 -0.28
CA ARG A 82 -12.12 31.36 -1.56
C ARG A 82 -11.34 30.84 -2.77
N TRP A 83 -10.44 29.87 -2.55
CA TRP A 83 -9.72 29.25 -3.67
C TRP A 83 -10.67 28.48 -4.58
N ARG A 84 -10.35 28.48 -5.89
CA ARG A 84 -11.07 27.68 -6.86
C ARG A 84 -10.71 26.21 -6.70
N GLY A 85 -11.56 25.30 -7.14
CA GLY A 85 -11.37 23.86 -7.00
C GLY A 85 -10.05 23.37 -7.58
N GLU A 86 -9.64 23.91 -8.74
CA GLU A 86 -8.38 23.58 -9.39
C GLU A 86 -7.16 24.07 -8.57
N GLU A 87 -7.28 25.18 -7.84
CA GLU A 87 -6.22 25.68 -6.95
C GLU A 87 -6.07 24.80 -5.74
N VAL A 88 -7.19 24.36 -5.13
CA VAL A 88 -7.20 23.42 -4.02
C VAL A 88 -6.65 22.07 -4.47
N PHE A 89 -7.08 21.56 -5.61
CA PHE A 89 -6.61 20.30 -6.19
C PHE A 89 -5.10 20.33 -6.45
N ARG A 90 -4.58 21.39 -7.05
CA ARG A 90 -3.14 21.58 -7.27
C ARG A 90 -2.38 21.64 -5.96
N LYS A 91 -2.90 22.38 -4.97
CA LYS A 91 -2.27 22.48 -3.64
C LYS A 91 -2.24 21.16 -2.91
N ARG A 92 -3.33 20.37 -2.99
CA ARG A 92 -3.38 19.00 -2.48
C ARG A 92 -2.29 18.13 -3.10
N TYR A 93 -2.09 18.25 -4.42
CA TYR A 93 -1.07 17.49 -5.14
C TYR A 93 0.36 17.89 -4.72
N GLU A 94 0.62 19.21 -4.53
CA GLU A 94 1.90 19.68 -4.01
C GLU A 94 2.20 19.14 -2.61
N ILE A 95 1.21 19.23 -1.69
CA ILE A 95 1.33 18.70 -0.34
C ILE A 95 1.56 17.18 -0.38
N SER A 96 0.77 16.45 -1.15
CA SER A 96 0.91 14.99 -1.24
C SER A 96 2.29 14.58 -1.75
N ARG A 97 2.82 15.29 -2.73
CA ARG A 97 4.17 15.03 -3.26
C ARG A 97 5.25 15.22 -2.20
N ASP A 98 5.15 16.29 -1.39
CA ASP A 98 6.08 16.54 -0.27
C ASP A 98 6.03 15.39 0.75
N PHE A 99 4.83 14.95 1.13
CA PHE A 99 4.64 13.85 2.06
C PHE A 99 5.20 12.52 1.53
N LEU A 100 4.93 12.20 0.26
CA LEU A 100 5.44 10.98 -0.36
C LEU A 100 6.98 10.97 -0.45
N ILE A 101 7.60 12.13 -0.62
CA ILE A 101 9.06 12.25 -0.69
C ILE A 101 9.71 12.18 0.69
N HIS A 102 9.16 12.88 1.69
CA HIS A 102 9.88 13.15 2.93
C HIS A 102 9.32 12.44 4.16
N ARG A 103 8.04 12.02 4.15
CA ARG A 103 7.37 11.49 5.36
C ARG A 103 7.08 10.00 5.30
N VAL A 104 6.71 9.48 4.12
CA VAL A 104 6.47 8.04 4.00
C VAL A 104 7.75 7.27 4.32
N ASP A 105 7.60 6.24 5.13
CA ASP A 105 8.70 5.37 5.54
C ASP A 105 8.25 3.90 5.52
N TYR A 106 9.21 3.01 5.57
CA TYR A 106 8.95 1.59 5.81
C TYR A 106 8.33 1.38 7.19
N LYS A 107 7.44 0.41 7.29
CA LYS A 107 7.04 -0.14 8.60
C LYS A 107 8.27 -0.73 9.29
N ASP A 108 8.29 -0.64 10.62
CA ASP A 108 9.41 -1.14 11.43
C ASP A 108 9.67 -2.63 11.18
N GLY A 109 10.91 -2.97 10.87
CA GLY A 109 11.35 -4.33 10.55
C GLY A 109 11.21 -4.74 9.08
N ALA A 110 10.43 -4.01 8.26
CA ALA A 110 10.26 -4.35 6.85
C ALA A 110 11.58 -4.32 6.05
N PRO A 111 12.46 -3.31 6.20
CA PRO A 111 13.76 -3.30 5.52
C PRO A 111 14.65 -4.50 5.88
N GLU A 112 14.60 -4.95 7.11
CA GLU A 112 15.37 -6.10 7.62
C GLU A 112 14.88 -7.40 7.00
N VAL A 113 13.54 -7.59 6.91
CA VAL A 113 12.92 -8.74 6.23
C VAL A 113 13.28 -8.74 4.74
N ILE A 114 13.17 -7.60 4.05
CA ILE A 114 13.56 -7.46 2.63
C ILE A 114 15.01 -7.92 2.43
N LYS A 115 15.95 -7.38 3.22
CA LYS A 115 17.37 -7.71 3.14
C LYS A 115 17.63 -9.19 3.44
N ARG A 116 16.95 -9.73 4.45
CA ARG A 116 17.10 -11.13 4.86
C ARG A 116 16.60 -12.08 3.78
N LEU A 117 15.40 -11.87 3.26
CA LEU A 117 14.85 -12.70 2.18
C LEU A 117 15.70 -12.62 0.91
N HIS A 118 16.17 -11.43 0.56
CA HIS A 118 17.09 -11.25 -0.57
C HIS A 118 18.41 -12.03 -0.33
N SER A 119 18.98 -11.99 0.88
CA SER A 119 20.20 -12.74 1.22
C SER A 119 20.02 -14.26 1.18
N LEU A 120 18.77 -14.73 1.35
CA LEU A 120 18.38 -16.14 1.19
C LEU A 120 18.13 -16.53 -0.27
N GLY A 121 18.43 -15.64 -1.23
CA GLY A 121 18.29 -15.90 -2.67
C GLY A 121 16.85 -15.87 -3.16
N LYS A 122 15.90 -15.26 -2.43
CA LYS A 122 14.52 -15.13 -2.87
C LYS A 122 14.38 -14.06 -3.94
N THR A 123 13.55 -14.30 -4.94
CA THR A 123 13.06 -13.28 -5.86
C THR A 123 12.03 -12.42 -5.14
N LEU A 124 12.26 -11.10 -5.02
CA LEU A 124 11.33 -10.20 -4.37
C LEU A 124 10.57 -9.38 -5.40
N VAL A 125 9.25 -9.29 -5.25
CA VAL A 125 8.36 -8.59 -6.18
C VAL A 125 7.40 -7.70 -5.39
N ILE A 126 7.14 -6.50 -5.89
CA ILE A 126 6.06 -5.64 -5.39
C ILE A 126 4.85 -5.76 -6.30
N VAL A 127 3.68 -5.90 -5.70
CA VAL A 127 2.37 -5.86 -6.38
C VAL A 127 1.47 -4.87 -5.64
N THR A 128 1.17 -3.73 -6.25
CA THR A 128 0.40 -2.67 -5.61
C THR A 128 -0.71 -2.11 -6.50
N THR A 129 -1.78 -1.60 -5.89
CA THR A 129 -2.82 -0.81 -6.58
C THR A 129 -2.44 0.67 -6.73
N THR A 130 -1.30 1.06 -6.18
CA THR A 130 -0.77 2.42 -6.31
C THR A 130 -0.36 2.73 -7.75
N LYS A 131 -0.56 3.99 -8.15
CA LYS A 131 -0.17 4.47 -9.47
C LYS A 131 1.34 4.44 -9.65
N ARG A 132 1.79 4.12 -10.87
CA ARG A 132 3.20 4.13 -11.26
C ARG A 132 3.91 5.43 -10.87
N ALA A 133 3.26 6.57 -11.09
CA ALA A 133 3.85 7.87 -10.76
C ALA A 133 4.18 8.01 -9.25
N ASN A 134 3.38 7.45 -8.34
CA ASN A 134 3.69 7.45 -6.91
C ASN A 134 4.78 6.43 -6.58
N MET A 135 4.78 5.26 -7.23
CA MET A 135 5.87 4.29 -7.10
C MET A 135 7.21 4.85 -7.56
N ASP A 136 7.23 5.67 -8.62
CA ASP A 136 8.43 6.37 -9.09
C ASP A 136 8.95 7.39 -8.06
N ILE A 137 8.05 8.03 -7.29
CA ILE A 137 8.45 8.88 -6.15
C ILE A 137 9.14 8.03 -5.08
N TYR A 138 8.53 6.93 -4.66
CA TYR A 138 9.12 6.02 -3.65
C TYR A 138 10.46 5.46 -4.10
N ARG A 139 10.57 5.07 -5.36
CA ARG A 139 11.76 4.50 -5.96
C ARG A 139 12.91 5.49 -6.08
N SER A 140 12.63 6.73 -6.51
CA SER A 140 13.65 7.65 -6.99
C SER A 140 13.87 8.87 -6.09
N LEU A 141 12.87 9.28 -5.32
CA LEU A 141 12.88 10.55 -4.59
C LEU A 141 12.72 10.38 -3.08
N ASN A 142 12.02 9.33 -2.60
CA ASN A 142 11.78 9.15 -1.17
C ASN A 142 13.10 8.80 -0.45
N ASP A 143 13.50 9.67 0.48
CA ASP A 143 14.77 9.54 1.19
C ASP A 143 14.84 8.34 2.13
N ASN A 144 13.73 8.01 2.81
CA ASN A 144 13.67 6.92 3.79
C ASN A 144 13.81 5.57 3.11
N ILE A 145 13.03 5.35 2.03
CA ILE A 145 13.03 4.11 1.26
C ILE A 145 14.41 3.90 0.62
N ARG A 146 14.96 4.96 0.00
CA ARG A 146 16.27 4.90 -0.65
C ARG A 146 17.43 4.62 0.31
N LYS A 147 17.35 5.10 1.55
CA LYS A 147 18.38 4.87 2.58
C LYS A 147 18.28 3.49 3.21
N LYS A 148 17.06 3.01 3.49
CA LYS A 148 16.83 1.78 4.26
C LYS A 148 16.88 0.52 3.41
N ALA A 149 16.08 0.45 2.34
CA ALA A 149 16.04 -0.66 1.38
C ALA A 149 15.61 -0.13 0.00
N PRO A 150 16.54 0.37 -0.83
CA PRO A 150 16.23 0.89 -2.17
C PRO A 150 15.51 -0.16 -3.02
N LEU A 151 14.37 0.22 -3.63
CA LEU A 151 13.53 -0.71 -4.39
C LEU A 151 14.30 -1.37 -5.53
N ASP A 152 15.08 -0.62 -6.29
CA ASP A 152 15.86 -1.13 -7.43
C ASP A 152 16.95 -2.13 -7.05
N ARG A 153 17.37 -2.13 -5.79
CA ARG A 153 18.41 -3.04 -5.31
C ARG A 153 17.85 -4.41 -4.93
N TYR A 154 16.63 -4.43 -4.38
CA TYR A 154 16.09 -5.61 -3.74
C TYR A 154 14.96 -6.27 -4.51
N PHE A 155 14.21 -5.52 -5.30
CA PHE A 155 13.05 -6.03 -6.02
C PHE A 155 13.35 -6.25 -7.49
N THR A 156 13.03 -7.47 -7.96
CA THR A 156 13.23 -7.88 -9.35
C THR A 156 12.19 -7.24 -10.27
N ALA A 157 10.96 -7.02 -9.77
CA ALA A 157 9.87 -6.43 -10.52
C ALA A 157 8.91 -5.67 -9.59
N ILE A 158 8.23 -4.66 -10.15
CA ILE A 158 7.19 -3.87 -9.48
C ILE A 158 6.00 -3.80 -10.44
N TYR A 159 4.87 -4.35 -10.01
CA TYR A 159 3.59 -4.28 -10.72
C TYR A 159 2.70 -3.25 -10.05
N THR A 160 2.19 -2.34 -10.84
CA THR A 160 1.33 -1.23 -10.44
C THR A 160 -0.07 -1.41 -11.03
N ARG A 161 -1.02 -0.56 -10.65
CA ARG A 161 -2.38 -0.61 -11.20
C ARG A 161 -2.45 -0.48 -12.72
N GLU A 162 -1.45 0.13 -13.35
CA GLU A 162 -1.40 0.31 -14.81
C GLU A 162 -0.94 -0.94 -15.56
N ASP A 163 -0.48 -1.96 -14.87
CA ASP A 163 0.01 -3.21 -15.47
C ASP A 163 -1.10 -4.23 -15.72
N VAL A 164 -2.33 -3.96 -15.23
CA VAL A 164 -3.48 -4.86 -15.31
C VAL A 164 -4.75 -4.12 -15.72
N SER A 165 -5.71 -4.85 -16.25
CA SER A 165 -7.05 -4.35 -16.59
C SER A 165 -7.94 -4.28 -15.35
N SER A 166 -7.80 -5.25 -14.45
CA SER A 166 -8.57 -5.36 -13.21
C SER A 166 -7.62 -5.42 -12.01
N ILE A 167 -7.74 -4.42 -11.12
CA ILE A 167 -6.96 -4.37 -9.88
C ILE A 167 -7.48 -5.38 -8.85
N LYS A 168 -6.75 -5.59 -7.73
CA LYS A 168 -7.21 -6.35 -6.56
C LYS A 168 -8.65 -5.92 -6.19
N PRO A 169 -9.58 -6.83 -5.94
CA PRO A 169 -9.39 -8.25 -5.60
C PRO A 169 -9.26 -9.21 -6.81
N SER A 170 -9.15 -8.73 -8.06
CA SER A 170 -8.86 -9.60 -9.19
C SER A 170 -7.49 -10.28 -9.02
N PRO A 171 -7.35 -11.59 -9.34
CA PRO A 171 -6.06 -12.28 -9.32
C PRO A 171 -5.15 -11.90 -10.49
N GLU A 172 -5.61 -11.12 -11.47
CA GLU A 172 -4.95 -10.82 -12.74
C GLU A 172 -3.47 -10.42 -12.57
N VAL A 173 -3.16 -9.57 -11.59
CA VAL A 173 -1.79 -9.13 -11.35
C VAL A 173 -0.87 -10.27 -10.89
N HIS A 174 -1.39 -11.21 -10.09
CA HIS A 174 -0.63 -12.37 -9.62
C HIS A 174 -0.45 -13.39 -10.75
N GLU A 175 -1.47 -13.63 -11.55
CA GLU A 175 -1.39 -14.48 -12.73
C GLU A 175 -0.38 -13.94 -13.74
N LYS A 176 -0.43 -12.61 -13.99
CA LYS A 176 0.52 -11.93 -14.87
C LYS A 176 1.95 -12.07 -14.36
N LEU A 177 2.24 -11.77 -13.10
CA LEU A 177 3.59 -11.88 -12.55
C LEU A 177 4.12 -13.31 -12.61
N MET A 178 3.28 -14.33 -12.34
CA MET A 178 3.69 -15.72 -12.46
C MET A 178 4.05 -16.07 -13.90
N ALA A 179 3.26 -15.62 -14.87
CA ALA A 179 3.55 -15.82 -16.29
C ALA A 179 4.85 -15.10 -16.72
N ASP A 180 5.02 -13.85 -16.35
CA ASP A 180 6.18 -13.02 -16.71
C ASP A 180 7.51 -13.58 -16.13
N LEU A 181 7.46 -14.17 -14.93
CA LEU A 181 8.63 -14.66 -14.21
C LEU A 181 8.82 -16.20 -14.32
N GLY A 182 7.94 -16.90 -15.02
CA GLY A 182 7.99 -18.35 -15.16
C GLY A 182 7.80 -19.10 -13.84
N LEU A 183 6.94 -18.58 -12.97
CA LEU A 183 6.64 -19.13 -11.64
C LEU A 183 5.30 -19.83 -11.63
N THR A 184 5.15 -20.76 -10.68
CA THR A 184 3.85 -21.34 -10.32
C THR A 184 3.39 -20.81 -8.97
N LYS A 185 2.12 -21.04 -8.61
CA LYS A 185 1.58 -20.60 -7.32
C LYS A 185 2.31 -21.24 -6.13
N GLU A 186 2.82 -22.45 -6.31
CA GLU A 186 3.61 -23.19 -5.32
C GLU A 186 5.00 -22.56 -5.09
N ASP A 187 5.50 -21.79 -6.07
CA ASP A 187 6.76 -21.06 -5.99
C ASP A 187 6.62 -19.72 -5.27
N CYS A 188 5.40 -19.29 -4.96
CA CYS A 188 5.10 -17.92 -4.49
C CYS A 188 4.60 -17.90 -3.04
N PHE A 189 4.89 -16.79 -2.34
CA PHE A 189 4.31 -16.41 -1.06
C PHE A 189 4.00 -14.92 -1.08
N ILE A 190 2.84 -14.49 -0.57
CA ILE A 190 2.41 -13.09 -0.57
C ILE A 190 2.38 -12.55 0.87
N PHE A 191 2.82 -11.29 1.05
CA PHE A 191 2.51 -10.47 2.22
C PHE A 191 1.53 -9.36 1.83
N GLU A 192 0.46 -9.21 2.62
CA GLU A 192 -0.65 -8.29 2.41
C GLU A 192 -1.24 -7.81 3.74
N ASP A 193 -1.93 -6.64 3.73
CA ASP A 193 -2.64 -6.09 4.88
C ASP A 193 -4.13 -5.85 4.60
N SER A 194 -4.53 -5.84 3.33
CA SER A 194 -5.88 -5.46 2.89
C SER A 194 -6.75 -6.66 2.53
N LEU A 195 -8.07 -6.53 2.73
CA LEU A 195 -9.03 -7.58 2.34
C LEU A 195 -8.96 -7.85 0.83
N ALA A 196 -8.96 -6.81 0.01
CA ALA A 196 -8.90 -6.95 -1.45
C ALA A 196 -7.63 -7.67 -1.92
N GLY A 197 -6.49 -7.40 -1.26
CA GLY A 197 -5.24 -8.08 -1.59
C GLY A 197 -5.22 -9.55 -1.17
N VAL A 198 -5.77 -9.86 0.00
CA VAL A 198 -5.91 -11.26 0.46
C VAL A 198 -6.87 -12.02 -0.46
N GLU A 199 -7.99 -11.43 -0.85
CA GLU A 199 -8.92 -12.05 -1.82
C GLU A 199 -8.24 -12.33 -3.16
N ALA A 200 -7.43 -11.40 -3.68
CA ALA A 200 -6.66 -11.59 -4.92
C ALA A 200 -5.64 -12.73 -4.79
N ALA A 201 -4.91 -12.80 -3.67
CA ALA A 201 -3.95 -13.87 -3.39
C ALA A 201 -4.65 -15.25 -3.33
N LYS A 202 -5.78 -15.34 -2.63
CA LYS A 202 -6.58 -16.57 -2.53
C LYS A 202 -7.15 -16.99 -3.87
N ALA A 203 -7.65 -16.05 -4.68
CA ALA A 203 -8.15 -16.33 -6.02
C ALA A 203 -7.04 -16.85 -6.95
N ALA A 204 -5.80 -16.35 -6.81
CA ALA A 204 -4.62 -16.86 -7.51
C ALA A 204 -4.11 -18.20 -6.94
N GLY A 205 -4.63 -18.65 -5.80
CA GLY A 205 -4.21 -19.89 -5.12
C GLY A 205 -2.82 -19.81 -4.47
N ILE A 206 -2.34 -18.59 -4.15
CA ILE A 206 -1.02 -18.35 -3.55
C ILE A 206 -1.18 -18.20 -2.03
N PRO A 207 -0.31 -18.84 -1.22
CA PRO A 207 -0.30 -18.64 0.23
C PRO A 207 -0.04 -17.19 0.61
N VAL A 208 -0.83 -16.67 1.58
CA VAL A 208 -0.75 -15.28 2.02
C VAL A 208 -0.55 -15.14 3.52
N GLY A 209 0.46 -14.36 3.89
CA GLY A 209 0.72 -13.87 5.23
C GLY A 209 0.14 -12.46 5.40
N VAL A 210 -0.77 -12.30 6.35
CA VAL A 210 -1.39 -11.00 6.63
C VAL A 210 -0.51 -10.25 7.65
N ILE A 211 -0.07 -9.06 7.26
CA ILE A 211 0.59 -8.10 8.14
C ILE A 211 -0.45 -7.14 8.71
N TYR A 212 -0.46 -6.96 10.02
CA TYR A 212 -1.40 -6.04 10.65
C TYR A 212 -1.18 -4.59 10.18
N ASP A 213 -2.29 -3.94 9.81
CA ASP A 213 -2.35 -2.50 9.63
C ASP A 213 -3.58 -1.93 10.34
N ARG A 214 -3.41 -0.78 11.03
CA ARG A 214 -4.47 -0.13 11.81
C ARG A 214 -5.66 0.35 10.96
N TYR A 215 -5.42 0.61 9.69
CA TYR A 215 -6.48 1.06 8.77
C TYR A 215 -7.30 -0.11 8.21
N SER A 216 -6.81 -1.34 8.35
CA SER A 216 -7.53 -2.57 8.01
C SER A 216 -8.28 -3.19 9.21
N GLU A 217 -8.34 -2.49 10.35
CA GLU A 217 -8.99 -2.99 11.59
C GLU A 217 -10.47 -3.35 11.37
N GLY A 218 -11.19 -2.62 10.50
CA GLY A 218 -12.58 -2.93 10.15
C GLY A 218 -12.79 -4.30 9.50
N ASP A 219 -11.77 -4.84 8.84
CA ASP A 219 -11.78 -6.14 8.17
C ASP A 219 -10.98 -7.21 8.92
N ARG A 220 -10.51 -6.91 10.14
CA ARG A 220 -9.59 -7.77 10.91
C ARG A 220 -10.07 -9.22 11.07
N GLU A 221 -11.37 -9.43 11.35
CA GLU A 221 -11.91 -10.77 11.49
C GLU A 221 -11.85 -11.54 10.17
N LYS A 222 -12.26 -10.92 9.07
CA LYS A 222 -12.20 -11.52 7.74
C LYS A 222 -10.75 -11.83 7.34
N LEU A 223 -9.85 -10.87 7.51
CA LEU A 223 -8.43 -11.04 7.25
C LEU A 223 -7.85 -12.21 8.08
N ARG A 224 -8.31 -12.31 9.34
CA ARG A 224 -7.94 -13.42 10.21
C ARG A 224 -8.38 -14.76 9.67
N ASP A 225 -9.57 -14.87 9.13
CA ASP A 225 -10.15 -16.13 8.70
C ASP A 225 -9.64 -16.54 7.29
N MET A 226 -9.30 -15.57 6.44
CA MET A 226 -8.85 -15.81 5.07
C MET A 226 -7.34 -15.99 4.94
N GLY A 227 -6.54 -15.30 5.75
CA GLY A 227 -5.07 -15.39 5.72
C GLY A 227 -4.57 -16.77 6.14
N ASP A 228 -3.56 -17.28 5.44
CA ASP A 228 -2.91 -18.54 5.83
C ASP A 228 -2.03 -18.35 7.06
N PHE A 229 -1.44 -17.16 7.20
CA PHE A 229 -0.60 -16.77 8.32
C PHE A 229 -0.90 -15.33 8.73
N ARG A 230 -0.57 -14.97 9.98
CA ARG A 230 -0.81 -13.65 10.55
C ARG A 230 0.39 -13.20 11.33
N TYR A 231 0.70 -11.93 11.16
CA TYR A 231 1.82 -11.28 11.81
C TYR A 231 1.35 -9.91 12.32
N ASP A 232 1.55 -9.63 13.59
CA ASP A 232 1.24 -8.32 14.16
C ASP A 232 2.29 -7.27 13.74
N SER A 233 3.48 -7.73 13.34
CA SER A 233 4.60 -6.88 12.92
C SER A 233 5.56 -7.62 11.98
N TRP A 234 6.45 -6.89 11.32
CA TRP A 234 7.56 -7.48 10.58
C TRP A 234 8.61 -8.14 11.48
N GLN A 235 8.64 -7.79 12.77
CA GLN A 235 9.48 -8.46 13.74
C GLN A 235 9.06 -9.94 13.91
N ASP A 236 7.75 -10.21 13.91
CA ASP A 236 7.24 -11.59 13.99
C ASP A 236 7.68 -12.40 12.75
N VAL A 237 7.72 -11.74 11.58
CA VAL A 237 8.24 -12.37 10.36
C VAL A 237 9.73 -12.67 10.49
N LEU A 238 10.53 -11.71 11.00
CA LEU A 238 11.98 -11.89 11.21
C LEU A 238 12.28 -13.09 12.09
N GLU A 239 11.51 -13.32 13.15
CA GLU A 239 11.68 -14.46 14.05
C GLU A 239 11.42 -15.82 13.37
N THR A 240 10.72 -15.82 12.24
CA THR A 240 10.50 -17.04 11.43
C THR A 240 11.65 -17.32 10.46
N LEU A 241 12.45 -16.32 10.15
CA LEU A 241 13.56 -16.45 9.20
C LEU A 241 14.83 -17.01 9.87
N PRO A 242 15.65 -17.81 9.16
CA PRO A 242 16.89 -18.35 9.69
C PRO A 242 17.98 -17.29 9.83
#